data_2cd636ecb8112ca1c0c6c7256b111741
#
_entry.id   2cd636ecb8112ca1c0c6c7256b111741
#
_cell.length_a   1.000
_cell.length_b   1.000
_cell.length_c   1.000
_cell.angle_alpha   90.00
_cell.angle_beta   90.00
_cell.angle_gamma   90.00
#
_symmetry.space_group_name_H-M   'P 1'
#
loop_
_entity.id
_entity.type
_entity.pdbx_description
1 polymer ?
#
loop_
_entity_poly.entity_id
_entity_poly.type
_entity_poly.pdbx_seq_one_letter_code
_entity_poly.pdbx_strand_id
1 'polypeptide(L)'
;MMLAVFSPTEAIAEEPMRVRELSAATSWIYQLQDLVPSRIARSAADVAVVDFAQNGSTLPLDRNDVARMRLKPDGTRRIVLAYLSIGEAEDYRFYWHRDWRYAPPDWLGEENPEWPGNYHVDFWHPQWQAILFGGPNSYLDQIQSAGFDGVYLDRVDAFAEGGAQESGKDRMRELVGRLSAYARMRNPAFLVVAQNGEELLADPEYRRVLDGFAKEDLFYGVDGDGVPNSKSEIRASLRHIMTLLNEGKPVFLVEYLRDPTAMATATGYAKQLGVPIYFAQRELDDVYALSR
;
A
#
# COMPACT_ATOMS: atom_id res chain seq x y z
N MET A 1 0.40 -30.78 -52.01
CA MET A 1 0.24 -31.03 -50.58
C MET A 1 0.75 -29.77 -49.88
N MET A 2 -0.18 -28.87 -49.55
CA MET A 2 0.10 -27.52 -49.05
C MET A 2 0.07 -27.61 -47.52
N LEU A 3 1.24 -27.42 -46.89
CA LEU A 3 1.36 -27.36 -45.44
C LEU A 3 0.82 -26.00 -44.94
N ALA A 4 -0.27 -26.02 -44.22
CA ALA A 4 -0.79 -24.85 -43.51
C ALA A 4 0.11 -24.58 -42.27
N VAL A 5 0.82 -23.45 -42.30
CA VAL A 5 1.56 -22.93 -41.16
C VAL A 5 0.54 -22.29 -40.22
N PHE A 6 0.23 -22.96 -39.12
CA PHE A 6 -0.52 -22.34 -37.99
C PHE A 6 0.47 -21.44 -37.23
N SER A 7 0.27 -20.13 -37.33
CA SER A 7 0.88 -19.18 -36.40
C SER A 7 0.18 -19.34 -35.03
N PRO A 8 0.89 -19.53 -33.93
CA PRO A 8 0.28 -19.46 -32.62
C PRO A 8 -0.09 -18.00 -32.36
N THR A 9 -1.39 -17.72 -32.32
CA THR A 9 -1.91 -16.49 -31.73
C THR A 9 -1.61 -16.59 -30.24
N GLU A 10 -0.65 -15.83 -29.74
CA GLU A 10 -0.47 -15.64 -28.31
C GLU A 10 -1.79 -15.08 -27.75
N ALA A 11 -2.50 -15.91 -26.99
CA ALA A 11 -3.64 -15.48 -26.24
C ALA A 11 -3.11 -14.51 -25.18
N ILE A 12 -3.34 -13.21 -25.38
CA ILE A 12 -3.12 -12.20 -24.36
C ILE A 12 -4.02 -12.60 -23.20
N ALA A 13 -3.42 -13.05 -22.10
CA ALA A 13 -4.17 -13.41 -20.89
C ALA A 13 -4.98 -12.17 -20.46
N GLU A 14 -6.29 -12.34 -20.34
CA GLU A 14 -7.18 -11.25 -19.96
C GLU A 14 -6.81 -10.79 -18.54
N GLU A 15 -6.54 -9.49 -18.39
CA GLU A 15 -6.15 -8.90 -17.12
C GLU A 15 -7.22 -9.18 -16.04
N PRO A 16 -6.83 -9.61 -14.82
CA PRO A 16 -7.78 -9.91 -13.76
C PRO A 16 -8.73 -8.74 -13.50
N MET A 17 -10.01 -9.03 -13.30
CA MET A 17 -11.05 -8.01 -13.10
C MET A 17 -10.69 -6.98 -12.03
N ARG A 18 -10.09 -7.40 -10.90
CA ARG A 18 -9.68 -6.48 -9.82
C ARG A 18 -8.57 -5.51 -10.22
N VAL A 19 -7.65 -5.92 -11.08
CA VAL A 19 -6.60 -5.03 -11.60
C VAL A 19 -7.24 -3.94 -12.47
N ARG A 20 -8.20 -4.30 -13.33
CA ARG A 20 -8.98 -3.34 -14.13
C ARG A 20 -9.80 -2.39 -13.25
N GLU A 21 -10.44 -2.89 -12.19
CA GLU A 21 -11.17 -2.07 -11.22
C GLU A 21 -10.25 -1.09 -10.50
N LEU A 22 -9.04 -1.52 -10.12
CA LEU A 22 -8.03 -0.67 -9.48
C LEU A 22 -7.54 0.43 -10.43
N SER A 23 -7.25 0.07 -11.69
CA SER A 23 -6.80 1.01 -12.71
C SER A 23 -7.88 2.04 -13.12
N ALA A 24 -9.15 1.67 -12.96
CA ALA A 24 -10.28 2.56 -13.23
C ALA A 24 -10.68 3.44 -12.04
N ALA A 25 -10.05 3.28 -10.87
CA ALA A 25 -10.40 4.01 -9.66
C ALA A 25 -10.07 5.51 -9.81
N THR A 26 -11.05 6.35 -9.47
CA THR A 26 -10.94 7.80 -9.53
C THR A 26 -10.92 8.47 -8.16
N SER A 27 -11.15 7.69 -7.12
CA SER A 27 -11.23 8.17 -5.73
C SER A 27 -10.79 7.09 -4.76
N TRP A 28 -10.19 7.50 -3.67
CA TRP A 28 -9.77 6.60 -2.62
C TRP A 28 -9.83 7.24 -1.24
N ILE A 29 -9.78 6.42 -0.20
CA ILE A 29 -9.70 6.82 1.20
C ILE A 29 -8.67 5.96 1.94
N TYR A 30 -8.08 6.53 2.97
CA TYR A 30 -7.05 5.91 3.78
C TYR A 30 -7.36 6.15 5.26
N GLN A 31 -7.66 5.09 6.01
CA GLN A 31 -7.98 5.16 7.44
C GLN A 31 -7.35 3.99 8.19
N LEU A 32 -6.52 4.28 9.19
CA LEU A 32 -5.83 3.27 10.00
C LEU A 32 -6.30 3.23 11.45
N GLN A 33 -6.79 4.36 12.00
CA GLN A 33 -7.25 4.45 13.36
C GLN A 33 -8.75 4.71 13.42
N ASP A 34 -9.37 4.40 14.57
CA ASP A 34 -10.81 4.57 14.82
C ASP A 34 -11.72 4.00 13.73
N LEU A 35 -11.25 2.87 13.15
CA LEU A 35 -11.89 2.22 12.02
C LEU A 35 -13.29 1.70 12.38
N VAL A 36 -14.29 2.22 11.69
CA VAL A 36 -15.67 1.76 11.76
C VAL A 36 -16.12 1.28 10.38
N PRO A 37 -16.27 -0.04 10.12
CA PRO A 37 -16.62 -0.57 8.82
C PRO A 37 -17.85 0.06 8.16
N SER A 38 -18.87 0.42 8.96
CA SER A 38 -20.07 1.09 8.45
C SER A 38 -19.81 2.54 8.02
N ARG A 39 -18.76 3.20 8.51
CA ARG A 39 -18.35 4.53 8.05
C ARG A 39 -17.69 4.44 6.69
N ILE A 40 -16.78 3.48 6.50
CA ILE A 40 -16.20 3.17 5.20
C ILE A 40 -17.30 2.86 4.17
N ALA A 41 -18.27 2.01 4.53
CA ALA A 41 -19.38 1.65 3.63
C ALA A 41 -20.21 2.85 3.13
N ARG A 42 -20.30 3.94 3.91
CA ARG A 42 -21.00 5.17 3.51
C ARG A 42 -20.22 6.07 2.58
N SER A 43 -18.92 5.86 2.42
CA SER A 43 -18.10 6.60 1.45
C SER A 43 -18.47 6.19 0.02
N ALA A 44 -18.29 7.09 -0.94
CA ALA A 44 -18.41 6.82 -2.37
C ALA A 44 -17.09 6.40 -3.03
N ALA A 45 -15.97 6.36 -2.28
CA ALA A 45 -14.64 6.05 -2.79
C ALA A 45 -14.59 4.68 -3.50
N ASP A 46 -13.79 4.58 -4.55
CA ASP A 46 -13.59 3.37 -5.34
C ASP A 46 -12.62 2.39 -4.66
N VAL A 47 -11.65 2.93 -3.91
CA VAL A 47 -10.65 2.18 -3.14
C VAL A 47 -10.69 2.65 -1.69
N ALA A 48 -10.59 1.71 -0.76
CA ALA A 48 -10.35 1.99 0.66
C ALA A 48 -9.12 1.22 1.13
N VAL A 49 -8.16 1.93 1.69
CA VAL A 49 -7.06 1.36 2.45
C VAL A 49 -7.41 1.49 3.92
N VAL A 50 -7.43 0.38 4.63
CA VAL A 50 -7.81 0.33 6.05
C VAL A 50 -6.87 -0.56 6.84
N ASP A 51 -6.81 -0.32 8.16
CA ASP A 51 -6.11 -1.25 9.04
C ASP A 51 -6.72 -2.66 8.96
N PHE A 52 -5.87 -3.65 9.13
CA PHE A 52 -6.26 -5.06 9.23
C PHE A 52 -7.14 -5.36 10.46
N ALA A 53 -6.94 -4.60 11.52
CA ALA A 53 -7.64 -4.78 12.79
C ALA A 53 -8.38 -3.50 13.21
N GLN A 54 -9.39 -3.64 14.03
CA GLN A 54 -10.13 -2.50 14.55
C GLN A 54 -9.41 -1.88 15.76
N ASN A 55 -9.15 -0.55 15.72
CA ASN A 55 -8.69 0.27 16.86
C ASN A 55 -7.45 -0.25 17.59
N GLY A 56 -6.38 -0.61 16.86
CA GLY A 56 -5.17 -1.14 17.48
C GLY A 56 -5.37 -2.49 18.18
N SER A 57 -6.50 -3.13 17.92
CA SER A 57 -6.82 -4.46 18.44
C SER A 57 -5.89 -5.50 17.81
N THR A 58 -5.57 -6.52 18.60
CA THR A 58 -4.95 -7.75 18.06
C THR A 58 -5.94 -8.63 17.31
N LEU A 59 -7.24 -8.27 17.33
CA LEU A 59 -8.28 -9.01 16.64
C LEU A 59 -8.45 -8.49 15.20
N PRO A 60 -8.26 -9.34 14.20
CA PRO A 60 -8.49 -8.96 12.81
C PRO A 60 -9.96 -8.63 12.54
N LEU A 61 -10.21 -7.83 11.51
CA LEU A 61 -11.54 -7.67 10.93
C LEU A 61 -12.02 -9.01 10.39
N ASP A 62 -13.31 -9.28 10.54
CA ASP A 62 -13.91 -10.49 9.98
C ASP A 62 -14.38 -10.29 8.53
N ARG A 63 -14.80 -11.41 7.90
CA ARG A 63 -15.31 -11.39 6.51
C ARG A 63 -16.55 -10.50 6.32
N ASN A 64 -17.39 -10.35 7.34
CA ASN A 64 -18.59 -9.53 7.24
C ASN A 64 -18.23 -8.05 7.27
N ASP A 65 -17.23 -7.66 8.07
CA ASP A 65 -16.74 -6.29 8.12
C ASP A 65 -16.13 -5.89 6.76
N VAL A 66 -15.27 -6.73 6.21
CA VAL A 66 -14.66 -6.49 4.88
C VAL A 66 -15.74 -6.48 3.79
N ALA A 67 -16.69 -7.43 3.81
CA ALA A 67 -17.79 -7.48 2.84
C ALA A 67 -18.68 -6.23 2.92
N ARG A 68 -18.94 -5.72 4.14
CA ARG A 68 -19.69 -4.46 4.34
C ARG A 68 -18.97 -3.26 3.73
N MET A 69 -17.66 -3.15 3.93
CA MET A 69 -16.86 -2.08 3.36
C MET A 69 -16.78 -2.13 1.84
N ARG A 70 -16.89 -3.30 1.21
CA ARG A 70 -16.87 -3.45 -0.25
C ARG A 70 -18.07 -2.86 -0.96
N LEU A 71 -19.21 -2.74 -0.29
CA LEU A 71 -20.44 -2.23 -0.92
C LEU A 71 -20.48 -0.71 -0.75
N LYS A 72 -20.52 0.02 -1.88
CA LYS A 72 -20.73 1.47 -1.91
C LYS A 72 -22.22 1.81 -1.77
N PRO A 73 -22.57 3.08 -1.42
CA PRO A 73 -23.97 3.50 -1.29
C PRO A 73 -24.81 3.34 -2.57
N ASP A 74 -24.17 3.41 -3.73
CA ASP A 74 -24.82 3.23 -5.04
C ASP A 74 -25.00 1.77 -5.45
N GLY A 75 -24.60 0.82 -4.61
CA GLY A 75 -24.65 -0.62 -4.86
C GLY A 75 -23.50 -1.17 -5.68
N THR A 76 -22.58 -0.33 -6.14
CA THR A 76 -21.37 -0.79 -6.84
C THR A 76 -20.31 -1.28 -5.87
N ARG A 77 -19.29 -1.98 -6.37
CA ARG A 77 -18.24 -2.57 -5.58
C ARG A 77 -17.09 -1.56 -5.35
N ARG A 78 -16.49 -1.62 -4.16
CA ARG A 78 -15.23 -0.96 -3.77
C ARG A 78 -14.13 -2.01 -3.63
N ILE A 79 -12.89 -1.63 -3.97
CA ILE A 79 -11.70 -2.38 -3.59
C ILE A 79 -11.35 -2.02 -2.14
N VAL A 80 -11.10 -3.05 -1.33
CA VAL A 80 -10.68 -2.88 0.08
C VAL A 80 -9.31 -3.53 0.26
N LEU A 81 -8.30 -2.71 0.52
CA LEU A 81 -6.91 -3.13 0.75
C LEU A 81 -6.60 -3.07 2.26
N ALA A 82 -5.90 -4.10 2.75
CA ALA A 82 -5.38 -4.08 4.10
C ALA A 82 -4.02 -3.39 4.14
N TYR A 83 -3.85 -2.45 5.07
CA TYR A 83 -2.55 -1.90 5.42
C TYR A 83 -1.65 -3.01 5.99
N LEU A 84 -0.39 -3.02 5.58
CA LEU A 84 0.62 -3.96 6.03
C LEU A 84 1.99 -3.29 6.02
N SER A 85 2.52 -2.94 7.21
CA SER A 85 3.90 -2.53 7.35
C SER A 85 4.83 -3.73 7.14
N ILE A 86 5.80 -3.60 6.22
CA ILE A 86 6.78 -4.66 5.92
C ILE A 86 8.20 -4.31 6.36
N GLY A 87 8.45 -3.04 6.67
CA GLY A 87 9.74 -2.53 7.12
C GLY A 87 9.79 -2.17 8.61
N GLU A 88 8.68 -2.28 9.33
CA GLU A 88 8.59 -2.07 10.77
C GLU A 88 7.67 -3.09 11.44
N ALA A 89 8.02 -3.49 12.66
CA ALA A 89 7.16 -4.25 13.54
C ALA A 89 6.37 -3.30 14.45
N GLU A 90 5.12 -3.67 14.75
CA GLU A 90 4.19 -2.84 15.52
C GLU A 90 3.79 -3.59 16.82
N ASP A 91 4.02 -3.00 17.99
CA ASP A 91 3.89 -3.67 19.30
C ASP A 91 2.44 -3.93 19.73
N TYR A 92 1.50 -3.41 18.99
CA TYR A 92 0.05 -3.60 19.15
C TYR A 92 -0.53 -4.69 18.23
N ARG A 93 0.30 -5.36 17.42
CA ARG A 93 -0.14 -6.43 16.52
C ARG A 93 -0.20 -7.80 17.20
N PHE A 94 -0.99 -8.69 16.62
CA PHE A 94 -1.21 -10.05 17.12
C PHE A 94 0.07 -10.88 17.23
N TYR A 95 1.11 -10.59 16.45
CA TYR A 95 2.37 -11.30 16.44
C TYR A 95 3.36 -10.82 17.50
N TRP A 96 3.08 -9.68 18.13
CA TRP A 96 4.01 -9.10 19.09
C TRP A 96 4.07 -9.90 20.39
N HIS A 97 5.28 -10.22 20.84
CA HIS A 97 5.53 -10.84 22.14
C HIS A 97 5.99 -9.78 23.14
N ARG A 98 5.34 -9.75 24.30
CA ARG A 98 5.64 -8.77 25.36
C ARG A 98 7.09 -8.79 25.81
N ASP A 99 7.74 -9.95 25.75
CA ASP A 99 9.14 -10.14 26.16
C ASP A 99 10.12 -9.46 25.18
N TRP A 100 9.72 -9.13 23.98
CA TRP A 100 10.57 -8.47 22.97
C TRP A 100 11.07 -7.09 23.42
N ARG A 101 10.36 -6.43 24.33
CA ARG A 101 10.83 -5.18 24.97
C ARG A 101 12.07 -5.36 25.85
N TYR A 102 12.35 -6.58 26.32
CA TYR A 102 13.46 -6.89 27.21
C TYR A 102 14.50 -7.83 26.57
N ALA A 103 14.06 -8.70 25.71
CA ALA A 103 14.85 -9.68 24.99
C ALA A 103 14.38 -9.74 23.54
N PRO A 104 14.69 -8.71 22.73
CA PRO A 104 14.28 -8.67 21.33
C PRO A 104 14.96 -9.79 20.54
N PRO A 105 14.28 -10.33 19.51
CA PRO A 105 14.94 -11.21 18.54
C PRO A 105 15.97 -10.41 17.72
N ASP A 106 16.94 -11.08 17.12
CA ASP A 106 18.06 -10.47 16.41
C ASP A 106 17.65 -9.54 15.25
N TRP A 107 16.46 -9.74 14.72
CA TRP A 107 15.92 -8.94 13.61
C TRP A 107 15.13 -7.70 14.05
N LEU A 108 14.85 -7.54 15.34
CA LEU A 108 14.08 -6.41 15.88
C LEU A 108 15.03 -5.32 16.37
N GLY A 109 14.93 -4.15 15.76
CA GLY A 109 15.73 -2.97 16.08
C GLY A 109 15.10 -2.07 17.13
N GLU A 110 15.52 -0.81 17.14
CA GLU A 110 15.04 0.22 18.05
C GLU A 110 13.64 0.71 17.67
N GLU A 111 12.94 1.27 18.65
CA GLU A 111 11.64 1.94 18.43
C GLU A 111 11.83 3.17 17.55
N ASN A 112 10.92 3.37 16.60
CA ASN A 112 10.88 4.56 15.77
C ASN A 112 10.43 5.76 16.63
N PRO A 113 11.27 6.79 16.81
CA PRO A 113 10.95 7.93 17.68
C PRO A 113 9.81 8.80 17.17
N GLU A 114 9.50 8.75 15.87
CA GLU A 114 8.40 9.49 15.26
C GLU A 114 7.07 8.76 15.39
N TRP A 115 7.12 7.43 15.50
CA TRP A 115 5.93 6.57 15.57
C TRP A 115 6.03 5.59 16.76
N PRO A 116 5.69 6.03 17.99
CA PRO A 116 5.75 5.17 19.17
C PRO A 116 4.95 3.88 19.00
N GLY A 117 5.56 2.76 19.38
CA GLY A 117 5.00 1.42 19.19
C GLY A 117 5.43 0.76 17.88
N ASN A 118 6.11 1.47 16.97
CA ASN A 118 6.71 0.92 15.77
C ASN A 118 8.21 0.72 15.96
N TYR A 119 8.75 -0.39 15.48
CA TYR A 119 10.13 -0.78 15.67
C TYR A 119 10.76 -1.13 14.33
N HIS A 120 11.97 -0.63 14.06
CA HIS A 120 12.74 -1.03 12.90
C HIS A 120 12.96 -2.54 12.84
N VAL A 121 13.01 -3.11 11.66
CA VAL A 121 13.27 -4.54 11.49
C VAL A 121 14.31 -4.80 10.41
N ASP A 122 15.06 -5.87 10.56
CA ASP A 122 15.80 -6.47 9.47
C ASP A 122 14.82 -7.16 8.51
N PHE A 123 14.17 -6.39 7.65
CA PHE A 123 13.08 -6.86 6.77
C PHE A 123 13.49 -8.03 5.85
N TRP A 124 14.77 -8.26 5.66
CA TRP A 124 15.34 -9.42 4.95
C TRP A 124 15.46 -10.67 5.83
N HIS A 125 15.26 -10.55 7.15
CA HIS A 125 15.44 -11.65 8.07
C HIS A 125 14.33 -12.71 7.92
N PRO A 126 14.67 -14.03 7.83
CA PRO A 126 13.66 -15.07 7.57
C PRO A 126 12.56 -15.16 8.63
N GLN A 127 12.87 -14.91 9.91
CA GLN A 127 11.86 -14.95 10.97
C GLN A 127 10.87 -13.81 10.87
N TRP A 128 11.32 -12.59 10.50
CA TRP A 128 10.41 -11.49 10.22
C TRP A 128 9.52 -11.82 9.01
N GLN A 129 10.10 -12.31 7.92
CA GLN A 129 9.33 -12.71 6.74
C GLN A 129 8.31 -13.82 7.03
N ALA A 130 8.62 -14.75 7.96
CA ALA A 130 7.69 -15.79 8.38
C ALA A 130 6.48 -15.23 9.17
N ILE A 131 6.62 -14.09 9.82
CA ILE A 131 5.49 -13.34 10.41
C ILE A 131 4.62 -12.75 9.31
N LEU A 132 5.22 -12.19 8.26
CA LEU A 132 4.50 -11.54 7.17
C LEU A 132 3.76 -12.56 6.28
N PHE A 133 4.40 -13.65 5.87
CA PHE A 133 3.82 -14.66 4.97
C PHE A 133 4.50 -16.03 5.13
N GLY A 134 3.85 -17.10 4.66
CA GLY A 134 4.43 -18.44 4.59
C GLY A 134 3.80 -19.47 5.50
N GLY A 135 2.74 -19.12 6.21
CA GLY A 135 2.02 -20.05 7.08
C GLY A 135 0.62 -19.58 7.46
N PRO A 136 -0.25 -20.48 7.91
CA PRO A 136 -1.68 -20.20 8.12
C PRO A 136 -1.98 -19.10 9.16
N ASN A 137 -1.00 -18.78 9.99
CA ASN A 137 -1.10 -17.73 11.01
C ASN A 137 -0.29 -16.48 10.63
N SER A 138 0.31 -16.43 9.44
CA SER A 138 1.03 -15.26 8.98
C SER A 138 0.09 -14.10 8.70
N TYR A 139 0.61 -12.88 8.72
CA TYR A 139 -0.18 -11.67 8.56
C TYR A 139 -0.98 -11.70 7.24
N LEU A 140 -0.31 -12.01 6.14
CA LEU A 140 -0.91 -12.07 4.81
C LEU A 140 -2.01 -13.13 4.69
N ASP A 141 -1.83 -14.30 5.34
CA ASP A 141 -2.86 -15.36 5.35
C ASP A 141 -4.11 -14.93 6.11
N GLN A 142 -3.95 -14.20 7.22
CA GLN A 142 -5.08 -13.64 7.96
C GLN A 142 -5.81 -12.58 7.14
N ILE A 143 -5.08 -11.67 6.47
CA ILE A 143 -5.65 -10.67 5.56
C ILE A 143 -6.47 -11.34 4.44
N GLN A 144 -5.92 -12.36 3.79
CA GLN A 144 -6.63 -13.11 2.75
C GLN A 144 -7.86 -13.85 3.32
N SER A 145 -7.74 -14.41 4.51
CA SER A 145 -8.84 -15.12 5.19
C SER A 145 -9.96 -14.18 5.61
N ALA A 146 -9.67 -12.95 6.00
CA ALA A 146 -10.64 -11.89 6.25
C ALA A 146 -11.34 -11.42 4.97
N GLY A 147 -10.76 -11.72 3.82
CA GLY A 147 -11.39 -11.49 2.52
C GLY A 147 -11.01 -10.17 1.88
N PHE A 148 -9.96 -9.47 2.30
CA PHE A 148 -9.46 -8.29 1.61
C PHE A 148 -9.13 -8.57 0.13
N ASP A 149 -9.20 -7.55 -0.71
CA ASP A 149 -8.91 -7.65 -2.13
C ASP A 149 -7.42 -7.62 -2.44
N GLY A 150 -6.63 -7.11 -1.50
CA GLY A 150 -5.20 -6.95 -1.62
C GLY A 150 -4.59 -6.36 -0.37
N VAL A 151 -3.32 -6.02 -0.49
CA VAL A 151 -2.54 -5.32 0.53
C VAL A 151 -2.05 -3.97 0.02
N TYR A 152 -1.91 -3.06 0.97
CA TYR A 152 -1.23 -1.78 0.83
C TYR A 152 0.03 -1.85 1.68
N LEU A 153 1.18 -1.98 1.01
CA LEU A 153 2.46 -2.19 1.66
C LEU A 153 3.07 -0.86 2.06
N ASP A 154 3.31 -0.71 3.33
CA ASP A 154 3.98 0.44 3.90
C ASP A 154 5.39 0.10 4.40
N ARG A 155 6.20 1.12 4.68
CA ARG A 155 7.61 1.04 5.05
C ARG A 155 8.46 0.27 4.01
N VAL A 156 8.05 0.37 2.76
CA VAL A 156 8.83 -0.14 1.63
C VAL A 156 10.14 0.64 1.47
N ASP A 157 10.17 1.88 1.90
CA ASP A 157 11.33 2.78 1.93
C ASP A 157 12.33 2.51 3.07
N ALA A 158 12.04 1.59 4.00
CA ALA A 158 12.94 1.17 5.07
C ALA A 158 14.32 0.72 4.57
N PHE A 159 14.48 0.39 3.29
CA PHE A 159 15.77 0.11 2.68
C PHE A 159 16.74 1.30 2.74
N ALA A 160 16.25 2.52 2.87
CA ALA A 160 17.07 3.72 2.97
C ALA A 160 17.70 3.90 4.36
N GLU A 161 17.21 3.19 5.35
CA GLU A 161 17.68 3.20 6.72
C GLU A 161 18.91 2.28 6.87
N GLY A 162 19.85 2.63 7.75
CA GLY A 162 20.98 1.76 8.08
C GLY A 162 22.18 1.75 7.13
N GLY A 163 22.27 2.65 6.15
CA GLY A 163 23.51 2.96 5.41
C GLY A 163 23.93 2.00 4.29
N ALA A 164 23.19 0.93 3.99
CA ALA A 164 23.49 -0.02 2.91
C ALA A 164 22.47 0.08 1.76
N GLN A 165 22.25 1.28 1.24
CA GLN A 165 21.14 1.62 0.33
C GLN A 165 20.95 0.67 -0.87
N GLU A 166 22.00 0.33 -1.62
CA GLU A 166 21.84 -0.52 -2.82
C GLU A 166 21.47 -1.97 -2.46
N SER A 167 22.16 -2.58 -1.48
CA SER A 167 21.79 -3.93 -1.02
C SER A 167 20.43 -3.95 -0.33
N GLY A 168 20.02 -2.84 0.30
CA GLY A 168 18.69 -2.64 0.88
C GLY A 168 17.60 -2.65 -0.17
N LYS A 169 17.79 -1.93 -1.28
CA LYS A 169 16.85 -1.92 -2.42
C LYS A 169 16.64 -3.31 -3.00
N ASP A 170 17.71 -4.06 -3.24
CA ASP A 170 17.61 -5.43 -3.76
C ASP A 170 16.82 -6.35 -2.82
N ARG A 171 17.11 -6.28 -1.52
CA ARG A 171 16.41 -7.06 -0.48
C ARG A 171 14.93 -6.69 -0.38
N MET A 172 14.59 -5.39 -0.49
CA MET A 172 13.19 -4.94 -0.45
C MET A 172 12.44 -5.41 -1.71
N ARG A 173 13.05 -5.31 -2.90
CA ARG A 173 12.48 -5.85 -4.14
C ARG A 173 12.23 -7.35 -4.04
N GLU A 174 13.18 -8.11 -3.48
CA GLU A 174 13.03 -9.55 -3.24
C GLU A 174 11.89 -9.84 -2.26
N LEU A 175 11.81 -9.12 -1.14
CA LEU A 175 10.73 -9.26 -0.16
C LEU A 175 9.37 -9.06 -0.79
N VAL A 176 9.15 -7.92 -1.48
CA VAL A 176 7.88 -7.61 -2.13
C VAL A 176 7.55 -8.63 -3.23
N GLY A 177 8.55 -9.05 -4.00
CA GLY A 177 8.38 -10.09 -5.03
C GLY A 177 7.92 -11.42 -4.44
N ARG A 178 8.53 -11.89 -3.36
CA ARG A 178 8.18 -13.13 -2.66
C ARG A 178 6.79 -13.04 -2.02
N LEU A 179 6.47 -11.92 -1.37
CA LEU A 179 5.16 -11.66 -0.77
C LEU A 179 4.06 -11.70 -1.85
N SER A 180 4.27 -10.99 -2.96
CA SER A 180 3.35 -10.96 -4.09
C SER A 180 3.13 -12.36 -4.69
N ALA A 181 4.20 -13.11 -4.94
CA ALA A 181 4.11 -14.46 -5.45
C ALA A 181 3.33 -15.39 -4.50
N TYR A 182 3.62 -15.33 -3.21
CA TYR A 182 2.92 -16.09 -2.19
C TYR A 182 1.43 -15.77 -2.14
N ALA A 183 1.08 -14.49 -2.14
CA ALA A 183 -0.32 -14.05 -2.12
C ALA A 183 -1.10 -14.60 -3.33
N ARG A 184 -0.50 -14.52 -4.52
CA ARG A 184 -1.14 -14.93 -5.78
C ARG A 184 -1.22 -16.42 -5.99
N MET A 185 -0.39 -17.22 -5.32
CA MET A 185 -0.57 -18.69 -5.31
C MET A 185 -1.92 -19.10 -4.73
N ARG A 186 -2.46 -18.37 -3.75
CA ARG A 186 -3.76 -18.65 -3.12
C ARG A 186 -4.91 -17.90 -3.80
N ASN A 187 -4.66 -16.70 -4.25
CA ASN A 187 -5.64 -15.87 -4.93
C ASN A 187 -4.95 -15.09 -6.07
N PRO A 188 -5.00 -15.61 -7.30
CA PRO A 188 -4.35 -14.96 -8.45
C PRO A 188 -4.78 -13.51 -8.70
N ALA A 189 -5.96 -13.11 -8.21
CA ALA A 189 -6.48 -11.75 -8.33
C ALA A 189 -6.17 -10.87 -7.10
N PHE A 190 -5.27 -11.30 -6.20
CA PHE A 190 -4.90 -10.54 -5.02
C PHE A 190 -4.00 -9.36 -5.38
N LEU A 191 -4.40 -8.16 -4.99
CA LEU A 191 -3.75 -6.92 -5.35
C LEU A 191 -2.57 -6.60 -4.41
N VAL A 192 -1.53 -6.01 -4.97
CA VAL A 192 -0.36 -5.51 -4.23
C VAL A 192 -0.11 -4.06 -4.64
N VAL A 193 -0.32 -3.14 -3.72
CA VAL A 193 -0.04 -1.70 -3.86
C VAL A 193 1.07 -1.34 -2.89
N ALA A 194 2.13 -0.69 -3.35
CA ALA A 194 3.23 -0.24 -2.50
C ALA A 194 3.14 1.26 -2.25
N GLN A 195 3.47 1.70 -1.04
CA GLN A 195 3.55 3.12 -0.68
C GLN A 195 5.01 3.55 -0.52
N ASN A 196 5.36 4.68 -1.09
CA ASN A 196 6.70 5.28 -1.03
C ASN A 196 7.84 4.38 -1.60
N GLY A 197 9.10 4.75 -1.42
CA GLY A 197 10.22 4.00 -2.01
C GLY A 197 10.21 4.01 -3.53
N GLU A 198 9.82 5.14 -4.12
CA GLU A 198 9.64 5.30 -5.58
C GLU A 198 10.90 5.00 -6.39
N GLU A 199 12.09 5.04 -5.79
CA GLU A 199 13.35 4.65 -6.46
C GLU A 199 13.34 3.18 -6.89
N LEU A 200 12.60 2.31 -6.18
CA LEU A 200 12.45 0.90 -6.56
C LEU A 200 11.71 0.74 -7.88
N LEU A 201 10.90 1.73 -8.27
CA LEU A 201 10.19 1.73 -9.56
C LEU A 201 11.14 1.85 -10.75
N ALA A 202 12.43 2.13 -10.56
CA ALA A 202 13.42 2.05 -11.62
C ALA A 202 13.58 0.62 -12.15
N ASP A 203 13.32 -0.39 -11.31
CA ASP A 203 13.43 -1.81 -11.68
C ASP A 203 12.13 -2.32 -12.34
N PRO A 204 12.17 -2.79 -13.59
CA PRO A 204 11.00 -3.33 -14.28
C PRO A 204 10.42 -4.59 -13.61
N GLU A 205 11.26 -5.45 -12.98
CA GLU A 205 10.79 -6.63 -12.28
C GLU A 205 9.96 -6.23 -11.03
N TYR A 206 10.41 -5.19 -10.30
CA TYR A 206 9.65 -4.66 -9.18
C TYR A 206 8.30 -4.09 -9.64
N ARG A 207 8.28 -3.29 -10.71
CA ARG A 207 7.02 -2.77 -11.26
C ARG A 207 6.06 -3.86 -11.68
N ARG A 208 6.57 -5.01 -12.20
CA ARG A 208 5.74 -6.14 -12.65
C ARG A 208 4.95 -6.78 -11.52
N VAL A 209 5.49 -6.82 -10.31
CA VAL A 209 4.81 -7.45 -9.16
C VAL A 209 3.81 -6.54 -8.47
N LEU A 210 3.79 -5.24 -8.77
CA LEU A 210 2.83 -4.29 -8.24
C LEU A 210 1.61 -4.16 -9.16
N ASP A 211 0.42 -3.98 -8.57
CA ASP A 211 -0.81 -3.64 -9.28
C ASP A 211 -1.10 -2.13 -9.23
N GLY A 212 -0.48 -1.40 -8.30
CA GLY A 212 -0.57 0.04 -8.14
C GLY A 212 0.51 0.57 -7.22
N PHE A 213 0.56 1.87 -7.09
CA PHE A 213 1.52 2.57 -6.24
C PHE A 213 0.83 3.73 -5.52
N ALA A 214 1.32 4.07 -4.34
CA ALA A 214 0.85 5.24 -3.60
C ALA A 214 2.04 6.11 -3.18
N LYS A 215 1.81 7.42 -3.16
CA LYS A 215 2.82 8.38 -2.71
C LYS A 215 2.21 9.34 -1.69
N GLU A 216 2.85 9.41 -0.52
CA GLU A 216 2.60 10.44 0.47
C GLU A 216 3.50 11.65 0.23
N ASP A 217 2.99 12.82 0.61
CA ASP A 217 3.81 14.03 0.65
C ASP A 217 4.55 14.30 -0.68
N LEU A 218 3.86 14.17 -1.81
CA LEU A 218 4.47 14.43 -3.12
C LEU A 218 4.70 15.93 -3.35
N PHE A 219 3.73 16.76 -2.98
CA PHE A 219 3.75 18.19 -3.24
C PHE A 219 4.06 19.03 -2.00
N TYR A 220 3.75 18.50 -0.83
CA TYR A 220 3.94 19.13 0.47
C TYR A 220 4.41 18.08 1.48
N GLY A 221 5.06 18.49 2.57
CA GLY A 221 5.21 17.65 3.75
C GLY A 221 6.63 17.15 4.05
N VAL A 222 7.56 17.18 3.09
CA VAL A 222 8.94 16.69 3.31
C VAL A 222 9.64 17.46 4.44
N ASP A 223 9.49 18.79 4.47
CA ASP A 223 10.07 19.65 5.51
C ASP A 223 9.10 19.95 6.67
N GLY A 224 7.93 19.30 6.69
CA GLY A 224 6.89 19.46 7.69
C GLY A 224 5.50 19.68 7.08
N ASP A 225 4.46 19.38 7.87
CA ASP A 225 3.08 19.44 7.42
C ASP A 225 2.70 20.79 6.83
N GLY A 226 2.15 20.79 5.62
CA GLY A 226 1.72 21.98 4.90
C GLY A 226 2.85 22.80 4.28
N VAL A 227 4.12 22.43 4.47
CA VAL A 227 5.27 23.08 3.83
C VAL A 227 5.38 22.57 2.38
N PRO A 228 5.39 23.46 1.35
CA PRO A 228 5.55 23.04 -0.02
C PRO A 228 6.91 22.40 -0.28
N ASN A 229 6.92 21.25 -0.92
CA ASN A 229 8.16 20.60 -1.35
C ASN A 229 8.85 21.40 -2.45
N SER A 230 10.17 21.31 -2.49
CA SER A 230 10.94 21.95 -3.55
C SER A 230 10.64 21.31 -4.92
N LYS A 231 10.82 22.09 -5.98
CA LYS A 231 10.67 21.57 -7.36
C LYS A 231 11.65 20.44 -7.69
N SER A 232 12.76 20.34 -6.98
CA SER A 232 13.75 19.27 -7.12
C SER A 232 13.24 17.96 -6.54
N GLU A 233 12.66 17.99 -5.34
CA GLU A 233 12.06 16.83 -4.68
C GLU A 233 10.90 16.27 -5.48
N ILE A 234 9.93 17.14 -5.83
CA ILE A 234 8.79 16.76 -6.68
C ILE A 234 9.27 16.09 -7.98
N ARG A 235 10.27 16.67 -8.66
CA ARG A 235 10.80 16.10 -9.90
C ARG A 235 11.54 14.79 -9.70
N ALA A 236 12.22 14.62 -8.56
CA ALA A 236 12.90 13.37 -8.23
C ALA A 236 11.90 12.22 -8.10
N SER A 237 10.85 12.40 -7.31
CA SER A 237 9.78 11.42 -7.15
C SER A 237 9.00 11.17 -8.45
N LEU A 238 8.59 12.23 -9.15
CA LEU A 238 7.83 12.11 -10.40
C LEU A 238 8.57 11.36 -11.49
N ARG A 239 9.90 11.42 -11.55
CA ARG A 239 10.70 10.68 -12.54
C ARG A 239 10.41 9.18 -12.49
N HIS A 240 10.29 8.61 -11.30
CA HIS A 240 10.00 7.19 -11.08
C HIS A 240 8.51 6.90 -11.24
N ILE A 241 7.65 7.73 -10.66
CA ILE A 241 6.18 7.59 -10.72
C ILE A 241 5.69 7.62 -12.17
N MET A 242 6.23 8.53 -12.99
CA MET A 242 5.86 8.63 -14.42
C MET A 242 6.18 7.36 -15.21
N THR A 243 7.20 6.59 -14.82
CA THR A 243 7.48 5.30 -15.46
C THR A 243 6.32 4.32 -15.26
N LEU A 244 5.78 4.27 -14.05
CA LEU A 244 4.64 3.41 -13.72
C LEU A 244 3.36 3.86 -14.41
N LEU A 245 3.08 5.17 -14.42
CA LEU A 245 1.94 5.76 -15.12
C LEU A 245 1.99 5.49 -16.64
N ASN A 246 3.17 5.55 -17.25
CA ASN A 246 3.36 5.22 -18.67
C ASN A 246 3.12 3.73 -18.97
N GLU A 247 3.23 2.86 -17.99
CA GLU A 247 2.86 1.43 -18.09
C GLU A 247 1.35 1.22 -17.86
N GLY A 248 0.57 2.26 -17.60
CA GLY A 248 -0.88 2.21 -17.37
C GLY A 248 -1.28 1.75 -15.96
N LYS A 249 -0.34 1.70 -15.01
CA LYS A 249 -0.63 1.32 -13.64
C LYS A 249 -1.11 2.51 -12.80
N PRO A 250 -2.11 2.32 -11.93
CA PRO A 250 -2.66 3.39 -11.11
C PRO A 250 -1.68 3.88 -10.05
N VAL A 251 -1.71 5.18 -9.81
CA VAL A 251 -0.99 5.85 -8.72
C VAL A 251 -1.99 6.63 -7.88
N PHE A 252 -1.89 6.53 -6.57
CA PHE A 252 -2.73 7.19 -5.57
C PHE A 252 -1.89 8.18 -4.78
N LEU A 253 -2.38 9.42 -4.63
CA LEU A 253 -1.68 10.42 -3.83
C LEU A 253 -2.42 10.68 -2.52
N VAL A 254 -1.68 10.81 -1.42
CA VAL A 254 -2.19 11.34 -0.16
C VAL A 254 -1.33 12.51 0.29
N GLU A 255 -2.00 13.59 0.71
CA GLU A 255 -1.38 14.80 1.23
C GLU A 255 -2.03 15.16 2.56
N TYR A 256 -1.22 15.52 3.54
CA TYR A 256 -1.69 15.87 4.89
C TYR A 256 -1.86 17.39 5.00
N LEU A 257 -2.88 17.90 4.30
CA LEU A 257 -3.15 19.33 4.15
C LEU A 257 -4.48 19.73 4.80
N ARG A 258 -4.50 20.90 5.43
CA ARG A 258 -5.70 21.55 5.98
C ARG A 258 -6.02 22.88 5.31
N ASP A 259 -5.04 23.54 4.71
CA ASP A 259 -5.27 24.80 4.01
C ASP A 259 -5.98 24.59 2.68
N PRO A 260 -7.16 25.21 2.44
CA PRO A 260 -7.91 25.03 1.22
C PRO A 260 -7.17 25.47 -0.06
N THR A 261 -6.26 26.45 0.05
CA THR A 261 -5.49 26.94 -1.10
C THR A 261 -4.42 25.93 -1.49
N ALA A 262 -3.71 25.35 -0.51
CA ALA A 262 -2.74 24.28 -0.74
C ALA A 262 -3.44 23.03 -1.31
N MET A 263 -4.59 22.64 -0.74
CA MET A 263 -5.40 21.51 -1.24
C MET A 263 -5.85 21.74 -2.71
N ALA A 264 -6.32 22.94 -3.05
CA ALA A 264 -6.71 23.26 -4.42
C ALA A 264 -5.52 23.20 -5.39
N THR A 265 -4.34 23.65 -4.95
CA THR A 265 -3.10 23.61 -5.72
C THR A 265 -2.66 22.16 -5.97
N ALA A 266 -2.60 21.34 -4.92
CA ALA A 266 -2.25 19.91 -5.03
C ALA A 266 -3.26 19.15 -5.91
N THR A 267 -4.56 19.44 -5.77
CA THR A 267 -5.61 18.88 -6.64
C THR A 267 -5.38 19.25 -8.12
N GLY A 268 -4.96 20.48 -8.39
CA GLY A 268 -4.62 20.92 -9.75
C GLY A 268 -3.46 20.11 -10.35
N TYR A 269 -2.43 19.84 -9.58
CA TYR A 269 -1.29 19.00 -10.00
C TYR A 269 -1.69 17.54 -10.19
N ALA A 270 -2.44 16.96 -9.27
CA ALA A 270 -2.94 15.59 -9.37
C ALA A 270 -3.81 15.39 -10.62
N LYS A 271 -4.69 16.36 -10.95
CA LYS A 271 -5.49 16.35 -12.18
C LYS A 271 -4.63 16.40 -13.44
N GLN A 272 -3.53 17.16 -13.45
CA GLN A 272 -2.60 17.17 -14.59
C GLN A 272 -1.89 15.83 -14.77
N LEU A 273 -1.62 15.11 -13.68
CA LEU A 273 -1.06 13.76 -13.72
C LEU A 273 -2.10 12.68 -14.04
N GLY A 274 -3.40 12.99 -13.96
CA GLY A 274 -4.48 12.02 -14.15
C GLY A 274 -4.61 11.02 -13.00
N VAL A 275 -4.23 11.40 -11.78
CA VAL A 275 -4.21 10.51 -10.60
C VAL A 275 -5.17 11.01 -9.50
N PRO A 276 -5.83 10.11 -8.76
CA PRO A 276 -6.63 10.50 -7.61
C PRO A 276 -5.74 10.97 -6.44
N ILE A 277 -6.19 12.02 -5.77
CA ILE A 277 -5.57 12.56 -4.56
C ILE A 277 -6.55 12.50 -3.39
N TYR A 278 -6.07 12.10 -2.23
CA TYR A 278 -6.79 12.10 -0.98
C TYR A 278 -6.13 13.05 0.02
N PHE A 279 -6.93 13.81 0.76
CA PHE A 279 -6.44 14.67 1.82
C PHE A 279 -6.86 14.11 3.17
N ALA A 280 -5.89 13.92 4.06
CA ALA A 280 -6.08 13.35 5.38
C ALA A 280 -5.37 14.18 6.46
N GLN A 281 -5.52 13.76 7.70
CA GLN A 281 -4.61 14.05 8.79
C GLN A 281 -3.67 12.86 8.98
N ARG A 282 -2.47 13.08 9.53
CA ARG A 282 -1.46 12.01 9.69
C ARG A 282 -1.92 10.88 10.61
N GLU A 283 -2.84 11.19 11.52
CA GLU A 283 -3.43 10.19 12.41
C GLU A 283 -4.28 9.16 11.66
N LEU A 284 -4.76 9.48 10.46
CA LEU A 284 -5.61 8.60 9.62
C LEU A 284 -6.77 7.99 10.41
N ASP A 285 -7.40 8.80 11.27
CA ASP A 285 -8.42 8.41 12.27
C ASP A 285 -9.86 8.61 11.78
N ASP A 286 -10.07 9.21 10.61
CA ASP A 286 -11.39 9.46 10.05
C ASP A 286 -11.42 9.28 8.51
N VAL A 287 -12.63 9.21 7.96
CA VAL A 287 -12.90 9.31 6.52
C VAL A 287 -13.12 10.79 6.19
N TYR A 288 -12.08 11.40 5.63
CA TYR A 288 -12.13 12.80 5.20
C TYR A 288 -12.89 12.94 3.87
N ALA A 289 -13.33 14.17 3.57
CA ALA A 289 -14.08 14.42 2.35
C ALA A 289 -13.24 14.11 1.12
N LEU A 290 -13.84 13.41 0.14
CA LEU A 290 -13.20 13.17 -1.15
C LEU A 290 -12.98 14.49 -1.91
N SER A 291 -11.80 14.67 -2.49
CA SER A 291 -11.54 15.75 -3.44
C SER A 291 -12.39 15.52 -4.69
N ARG A 292 -13.15 16.55 -5.10
CA ARG A 292 -14.00 16.53 -6.31
C ARG A 292 -13.26 17.08 -7.52
#